data_8de4ba21d038421cdb2d00ab909b036e
#
_entry.id   8de4ba21d038421cdb2d00ab909b036e
#
_cell.length_a   1.000
_cell.length_b   1.000
_cell.length_c   1.000
_cell.angle_alpha   90.00
_cell.angle_beta   90.00
_cell.angle_gamma   90.00
#
_symmetry.space_group_name_H-M   'P 1'
#
loop_
_entity.id
_entity.type
_entity.pdbx_description
1 polymer ?
#
loop_
_entity_poly.entity_id
_entity_poly.type
_entity_poly.pdbx_seq_one_letter_code
_entity_poly.pdbx_strand_id
1 'polypeptide(L)'
;MVFYYPLEYTLMEITDSLSNDIKDAPDWFHSAISQSPRKENLNHPLGKIAYQVWDRKDAQDIILLIHGTGAHKKWWDPIAPLLNNKFSVIAPDLPGMGESDHRNAYNFEEFSEALIAIINQEKIVNNHQKIYL
;
A
#
# COMPACT_ATOMS: atom_id res chain seq x y z
N MET A 1 -26.70 14.22 18.71
CA MET A 1 -26.63 13.03 19.58
C MET A 1 -25.16 12.70 19.77
N VAL A 2 -24.61 12.97 20.94
CA VAL A 2 -23.20 12.67 21.24
C VAL A 2 -23.18 11.25 21.78
N PHE A 3 -22.58 10.31 21.04
CA PHE A 3 -22.34 8.97 21.56
C PHE A 3 -21.16 9.04 22.53
N TYR A 4 -21.47 8.97 23.84
CA TYR A 4 -20.49 8.72 24.87
C TYR A 4 -20.12 7.24 24.80
N TYR A 5 -18.95 6.91 24.20
CA TYR A 5 -18.34 5.62 24.43
C TYR A 5 -17.69 5.67 25.82
N PRO A 6 -18.01 4.74 26.72
CA PRO A 6 -17.30 4.67 27.99
C PRO A 6 -15.81 4.41 27.72
N LEU A 7 -14.95 5.27 28.29
CA LEU A 7 -13.49 5.26 28.18
C LEU A 7 -12.83 4.01 28.84
N GLU A 8 -13.56 2.91 28.99
CA GLU A 8 -13.09 1.70 29.67
C GLU A 8 -12.69 0.56 28.74
N TYR A 9 -12.75 0.76 27.42
CA TYR A 9 -12.12 -0.20 26.51
C TYR A 9 -10.63 0.08 26.47
N THR A 10 -9.86 -0.78 27.16
CA THR A 10 -8.40 -0.73 27.07
C THR A 10 -7.97 -1.07 25.63
N LEU A 11 -6.87 -0.47 25.17
CA LEU A 11 -6.25 -0.81 23.87
C LEU A 11 -6.07 -2.33 23.71
N MET A 12 -5.91 -3.04 24.81
CA MET A 12 -5.74 -4.49 24.86
C MET A 12 -7.03 -5.24 24.47
N GLU A 13 -8.22 -4.77 24.88
CA GLU A 13 -9.50 -5.39 24.48
C GLU A 13 -9.82 -5.14 22.99
N ILE A 14 -9.45 -3.97 22.45
CA ILE A 14 -9.60 -3.68 21.03
C ILE A 14 -8.67 -4.59 20.21
N THR A 15 -7.43 -4.78 20.63
CA THR A 15 -6.47 -5.65 19.93
C THR A 15 -6.86 -7.11 20.00
N ASP A 16 -7.43 -7.57 21.12
CA ASP A 16 -7.91 -8.94 21.28
C ASP A 16 -9.15 -9.22 20.42
N SER A 17 -10.07 -8.26 20.33
CA SER A 17 -11.22 -8.34 19.43
C SER A 17 -10.78 -8.44 17.97
N LEU A 18 -9.90 -7.54 17.52
CA LEU A 18 -9.36 -7.55 16.14
C LEU A 18 -8.57 -8.82 15.85
N SER A 19 -7.84 -9.37 16.81
CA SER A 19 -7.09 -10.62 16.64
C SER A 19 -8.01 -11.83 16.49
N ASN A 20 -9.16 -11.84 17.14
CA ASN A 20 -10.16 -12.90 16.99
C ASN A 20 -10.86 -12.81 15.62
N ASP A 21 -11.23 -11.61 15.17
CA ASP A 21 -11.83 -11.39 13.85
C ASP A 21 -10.90 -11.87 12.72
N ILE A 22 -9.59 -11.67 12.85
CA ILE A 22 -8.61 -12.17 11.89
C ILE A 22 -8.55 -13.70 11.87
N LYS A 23 -8.68 -14.39 13.02
CA LYS A 23 -8.66 -15.86 13.08
C LYS A 23 -9.79 -16.49 12.29
N ASP A 24 -10.95 -15.84 12.24
CA ASP A 24 -12.15 -16.32 11.56
C ASP A 24 -12.17 -15.90 10.08
N ALA A 25 -11.14 -15.20 9.60
CA ALA A 25 -11.02 -14.81 8.21
C ALA A 25 -10.81 -16.05 7.29
N PRO A 26 -11.29 -16.01 6.05
CA PRO A 26 -11.15 -17.13 5.14
C PRO A 26 -9.70 -17.43 4.75
N ASP A 27 -9.41 -18.67 4.38
CA ASP A 27 -8.05 -19.15 4.06
C ASP A 27 -7.32 -18.30 3.01
N TRP A 28 -8.03 -17.79 2.01
CA TRP A 28 -7.44 -16.93 1.00
C TRP A 28 -6.86 -15.65 1.60
N PHE A 29 -7.53 -15.08 2.61
CA PHE A 29 -7.06 -13.87 3.30
C PHE A 29 -5.79 -14.16 4.09
N HIS A 30 -5.78 -15.25 4.87
CA HIS A 30 -4.59 -15.69 5.60
C HIS A 30 -3.41 -15.95 4.67
N SER A 31 -3.67 -16.62 3.54
CA SER A 31 -2.66 -16.86 2.52
C SER A 31 -2.12 -15.56 1.93
N ALA A 32 -2.99 -14.60 1.65
CA ALA A 32 -2.59 -13.32 1.09
C ALA A 32 -1.73 -12.50 2.06
N ILE A 33 -2.17 -12.30 3.29
CA ILE A 33 -1.43 -11.49 4.28
C ILE A 33 -0.14 -12.14 4.76
N SER A 34 0.06 -13.43 4.54
CA SER A 34 1.32 -14.12 4.84
C SER A 34 2.43 -13.81 3.83
N GLN A 35 2.09 -13.24 2.67
CA GLN A 35 3.07 -12.88 1.65
C GLN A 35 3.67 -11.51 1.96
N SER A 36 5.00 -11.47 2.07
CA SER A 36 5.71 -10.22 2.35
C SER A 36 6.15 -9.53 1.06
N PRO A 37 5.69 -8.30 0.80
CA PRO A 37 6.18 -7.52 -0.33
C PRO A 37 7.60 -7.02 -0.11
N ARG A 38 8.30 -6.69 -1.19
CA ARG A 38 9.52 -5.89 -1.16
C ARG A 38 9.14 -4.46 -0.76
N LYS A 39 9.83 -3.91 0.25
CA LYS A 39 9.62 -2.54 0.75
C LYS A 39 10.69 -1.64 0.19
N GLU A 40 10.27 -0.53 -0.41
CA GLU A 40 11.14 0.40 -1.08
C GLU A 40 10.88 1.85 -0.67
N ASN A 41 11.88 2.68 -0.90
CA ASN A 41 11.79 4.12 -0.76
C ASN A 41 12.36 4.79 -2.01
N LEU A 42 11.62 5.73 -2.56
CA LEU A 42 12.09 6.63 -3.60
C LEU A 42 12.46 7.97 -2.97
N ASN A 43 13.69 8.42 -3.19
CA ASN A 43 14.10 9.77 -2.83
C ASN A 43 13.60 10.74 -3.91
N HIS A 44 12.51 11.44 -3.62
CA HIS A 44 11.94 12.46 -4.49
C HIS A 44 12.37 13.86 -4.00
N PRO A 45 12.57 14.87 -4.89
CA PRO A 45 12.96 16.22 -4.47
C PRO A 45 12.06 16.85 -3.41
N LEU A 46 10.78 16.48 -3.40
CA LEU A 46 9.78 16.97 -2.45
C LEU A 46 9.59 16.07 -1.21
N GLY A 47 10.47 15.11 -0.97
CA GLY A 47 10.43 14.20 0.17
C GLY A 47 10.37 12.72 -0.25
N LYS A 48 10.75 11.85 0.67
CA LYS A 48 10.76 10.41 0.49
C LYS A 48 9.34 9.87 0.21
N ILE A 49 9.23 8.97 -0.75
CA ILE A 49 8.01 8.21 -1.04
C ILE A 49 8.26 6.75 -0.69
N ALA A 50 7.49 6.22 0.25
CA ALA A 50 7.54 4.81 0.61
C ALA A 50 6.55 4.02 -0.25
N TYR A 51 6.93 2.83 -0.69
CA TYR A 51 6.05 1.93 -1.42
C TYR A 51 6.42 0.48 -1.20
N GLN A 52 5.55 -0.41 -1.58
CA GLN A 52 5.79 -1.85 -1.53
C GLN A 52 5.47 -2.49 -2.87
N VAL A 53 6.18 -3.59 -3.16
CA VAL A 53 6.10 -4.28 -4.44
C VAL A 53 5.95 -5.78 -4.21
N TRP A 54 4.96 -6.36 -4.84
CA TRP A 54 4.88 -7.80 -5.03
C TRP A 54 5.44 -8.10 -6.42
N ASP A 55 6.70 -8.48 -6.45
CA ASP A 55 7.42 -8.77 -7.69
C ASP A 55 6.93 -10.06 -8.33
N ARG A 56 6.80 -10.04 -9.66
CA ARG A 56 6.61 -11.23 -10.46
C ARG A 56 7.58 -11.24 -11.63
N LYS A 57 8.50 -12.19 -11.64
CA LYS A 57 9.57 -12.29 -12.63
C LYS A 57 9.08 -12.39 -14.07
N ASP A 58 7.96 -13.07 -14.28
CA ASP A 58 7.39 -13.34 -15.61
C ASP A 58 6.33 -12.29 -16.01
N ALA A 59 6.03 -11.32 -15.15
CA ALA A 59 5.04 -10.30 -15.46
C ALA A 59 5.59 -9.32 -16.50
N GLN A 60 4.81 -9.12 -17.55
CA GLN A 60 5.08 -8.08 -18.54
C GLN A 60 4.47 -6.74 -18.15
N ASP A 61 3.49 -6.78 -17.25
CA ASP A 61 2.65 -5.64 -16.89
C ASP A 61 2.71 -5.37 -15.37
N ILE A 62 2.48 -4.11 -15.02
CA ILE A 62 2.40 -3.61 -13.64
C ILE A 62 0.98 -3.19 -13.33
N ILE A 63 0.51 -3.46 -12.11
CA ILE A 63 -0.65 -2.80 -11.51
C ILE A 63 -0.16 -1.85 -10.41
N LEU A 64 -0.61 -0.61 -10.45
CA LEU A 64 -0.40 0.39 -9.41
C LEU A 64 -1.67 0.56 -8.59
N LEU A 65 -1.64 0.16 -7.31
CA LEU A 65 -2.76 0.24 -6.39
C LEU A 65 -2.64 1.51 -5.53
N ILE A 66 -3.47 2.50 -5.83
CA ILE A 66 -3.46 3.80 -5.15
C ILE A 66 -4.53 3.81 -4.07
N HIS A 67 -4.13 4.12 -2.84
CA HIS A 67 -5.08 4.23 -1.72
C HIS A 67 -5.77 5.60 -1.68
N GLY A 68 -6.91 5.67 -0.99
CA GLY A 68 -7.63 6.93 -0.77
C GLY A 68 -7.04 7.78 0.36
N THR A 69 -7.60 8.97 0.55
CA THR A 69 -7.21 9.90 1.62
C THR A 69 -7.32 9.24 3.00
N GLY A 70 -6.28 9.41 3.81
CA GLY A 70 -6.21 8.86 5.17
C GLY A 70 -5.91 7.36 5.26
N ALA A 71 -5.70 6.69 4.12
CA ALA A 71 -5.25 5.30 4.07
C ALA A 71 -3.72 5.21 3.87
N HIS A 72 -3.22 4.02 3.62
CA HIS A 72 -1.79 3.74 3.40
C HIS A 72 -1.61 2.45 2.57
N LYS A 73 -0.41 2.20 2.05
CA LYS A 73 -0.07 1.06 1.17
C LYS A 73 -0.49 -0.31 1.70
N LYS A 74 -0.47 -0.53 3.03
CA LYS A 74 -0.85 -1.81 3.64
C LYS A 74 -2.34 -2.14 3.51
N TRP A 75 -3.16 -1.17 3.11
CA TRP A 75 -4.55 -1.40 2.74
C TRP A 75 -4.69 -2.49 1.65
N TRP A 76 -3.64 -2.64 0.84
CA TRP A 76 -3.61 -3.56 -0.28
C TRP A 76 -3.00 -4.93 0.04
N ASP A 77 -2.50 -5.16 1.26
CA ASP A 77 -1.86 -6.42 1.65
C ASP A 77 -2.74 -7.66 1.39
N PRO A 78 -4.06 -7.65 1.63
CA PRO A 78 -4.89 -8.82 1.31
C PRO A 78 -5.22 -8.98 -0.19
N ILE A 79 -5.13 -7.92 -0.98
CA ILE A 79 -5.58 -7.92 -2.39
C ILE A 79 -4.41 -8.07 -3.37
N ALA A 80 -3.32 -7.38 -3.13
CA ALA A 80 -2.17 -7.37 -4.03
C ALA A 80 -1.62 -8.78 -4.35
N PRO A 81 -1.50 -9.72 -3.38
CA PRO A 81 -1.07 -11.07 -3.67
C PRO A 81 -1.98 -11.84 -4.63
N LEU A 82 -3.28 -11.54 -4.64
CA LEU A 82 -4.23 -12.17 -5.57
C LEU A 82 -4.00 -11.70 -7.02
N LEU A 83 -3.55 -10.47 -7.20
CA LEU A 83 -3.21 -9.89 -8.50
C LEU A 83 -1.80 -10.29 -8.96
N ASN A 84 -0.94 -10.63 -8.02
CA ASN A 84 0.45 -11.02 -8.28
C ASN A 84 0.60 -12.36 -9.02
N ASN A 85 -0.49 -13.11 -9.17
CA ASN A 85 -0.51 -14.31 -10.02
C ASN A 85 -0.30 -13.98 -11.52
N LYS A 86 -0.52 -12.73 -11.94
CA LYS A 86 -0.40 -12.27 -13.33
C LYS A 86 0.45 -11.02 -13.49
N PHE A 87 0.48 -10.13 -12.50
CA PHE A 87 1.11 -8.82 -12.57
C PHE A 87 2.20 -8.66 -11.51
N SER A 88 3.16 -7.78 -11.75
CA SER A 88 3.86 -7.13 -10.65
C SER A 88 2.95 -6.05 -10.09
N VAL A 89 2.83 -5.98 -8.76
CA VAL A 89 1.90 -5.07 -8.09
C VAL A 89 2.69 -4.08 -7.25
N ILE A 90 2.41 -2.80 -7.42
CA ILE A 90 3.02 -1.70 -6.67
C ILE A 90 1.94 -1.00 -5.86
N ALA A 91 2.21 -0.77 -4.58
CA ALA A 91 1.34 0.01 -3.70
C ALA A 91 2.16 1.10 -3.00
N PRO A 92 2.04 2.36 -3.39
CA PRO A 92 2.69 3.48 -2.72
C PRO A 92 1.89 3.97 -1.51
N ASP A 93 2.60 4.60 -0.57
CA ASP A 93 2.02 5.60 0.32
C ASP A 93 2.05 6.94 -0.40
N LEU A 94 0.90 7.57 -0.58
CA LEU A 94 0.84 8.92 -1.13
C LEU A 94 1.58 9.92 -0.23
N PRO A 95 2.12 11.02 -0.77
CA PRO A 95 2.79 12.04 0.03
C PRO A 95 1.98 12.45 1.26
N GLY A 96 2.62 12.48 2.43
CA GLY A 96 1.99 12.81 3.71
C GLY A 96 1.15 11.71 4.34
N MET A 97 1.14 10.51 3.76
CA MET A 97 0.39 9.35 4.26
C MET A 97 1.32 8.16 4.49
N GLY A 98 0.95 7.28 5.41
CA GLY A 98 1.73 6.11 5.77
C GLY A 98 3.17 6.44 6.18
N GLU A 99 4.14 5.86 5.48
CA GLU A 99 5.58 6.04 5.72
C GLU A 99 6.25 7.06 4.76
N SER A 100 5.46 7.70 3.88
CA SER A 100 5.93 8.79 3.01
C SER A 100 6.04 10.11 3.76
N ASP A 101 7.02 10.93 3.39
CA ASP A 101 7.27 12.20 4.06
C ASP A 101 6.11 13.19 3.87
N HIS A 102 5.89 14.01 4.90
CA HIS A 102 4.98 15.15 4.84
C HIS A 102 5.55 16.25 3.94
N ARG A 103 4.63 17.01 3.33
CA ARG A 103 4.95 18.16 2.46
C ARG A 103 4.27 19.43 2.99
N ASN A 104 4.77 20.57 2.53
CA ASN A 104 4.18 21.87 2.90
C ASN A 104 2.84 22.13 2.20
N ALA A 105 2.61 21.49 1.05
CA ALA A 105 1.37 21.56 0.29
C ALA A 105 1.09 20.21 -0.38
N TYR A 106 -0.16 20.02 -0.74
CA TYR A 106 -0.64 18.81 -1.43
C TYR A 106 -1.52 19.22 -2.61
N ASN A 107 -1.19 18.75 -3.79
CA ASN A 107 -1.97 18.95 -5.00
C ASN A 107 -1.85 17.70 -5.90
N PHE A 108 -2.70 17.62 -6.91
CA PHE A 108 -2.75 16.47 -7.81
C PHE A 108 -1.50 16.32 -8.67
N GLU A 109 -0.87 17.44 -9.04
CA GLU A 109 0.36 17.45 -9.80
C GLU A 109 1.47 16.74 -9.05
N GLU A 110 1.70 17.11 -7.78
CA GLU A 110 2.73 16.50 -6.93
C GLU A 110 2.47 15.02 -6.64
N PHE A 111 1.20 14.63 -6.48
CA PHE A 111 0.85 13.21 -6.34
C PHE A 111 1.15 12.45 -7.63
N SER A 112 0.79 13.01 -8.78
CA SER A 112 1.05 12.40 -10.08
C SER A 112 2.55 12.27 -10.36
N GLU A 113 3.34 13.28 -10.06
CA GLU A 113 4.81 13.26 -10.19
C GLU A 113 5.44 12.15 -9.34
N ALA A 114 5.00 12.01 -8.10
CA ALA A 114 5.48 10.96 -7.21
C ALA A 114 5.17 9.55 -7.76
N LEU A 115 3.96 9.34 -8.26
CA LEU A 115 3.55 8.06 -8.86
C LEU A 115 4.33 7.75 -10.14
N ILE A 116 4.50 8.75 -11.01
CA ILE A 116 5.29 8.62 -12.25
C ILE A 116 6.76 8.29 -11.92
N ALA A 117 7.33 8.90 -10.89
CA ALA A 117 8.70 8.64 -10.47
C ALA A 117 8.87 7.18 -9.98
N ILE A 118 7.92 6.63 -9.21
CA ILE A 118 7.92 5.22 -8.82
C ILE A 118 7.85 4.31 -10.05
N ILE A 119 6.91 4.58 -10.95
CA ILE A 119 6.74 3.80 -12.17
C ILE A 119 8.02 3.76 -13.01
N ASN A 120 8.66 4.91 -13.17
CA ASN A 120 9.89 5.01 -13.94
C ASN A 120 11.03 4.22 -13.28
N GLN A 121 11.14 4.28 -11.94
CA GLN A 121 12.13 3.49 -11.21
C GLN A 121 11.90 1.99 -11.41
N GLU A 122 10.69 1.51 -11.25
CA GLU A 122 10.36 0.08 -11.36
C GLU A 122 10.43 -0.41 -12.83
N LYS A 123 10.06 0.40 -13.80
CA LYS A 123 10.23 0.07 -15.23
C LYS A 123 11.68 -0.08 -15.64
N ILE A 124 12.55 0.79 -15.16
CA ILE A 124 13.99 0.72 -15.42
C ILE A 124 14.55 -0.60 -14.90
N VAL A 125 14.11 -1.01 -13.70
CA VAL A 125 14.58 -2.23 -13.06
C VAL A 125 14.02 -3.50 -13.71
N ASN A 126 12.74 -3.51 -14.09
CA ASN A 126 12.01 -4.72 -14.46
C ASN A 126 11.59 -4.78 -15.95
N ASN A 127 11.87 -3.75 -16.74
CA ASN A 127 11.52 -3.68 -18.19
C ASN A 127 10.02 -3.94 -18.47
N HIS A 128 9.12 -3.49 -17.61
CA HIS A 128 7.68 -3.65 -17.79
C HIS A 128 7.14 -2.71 -18.88
N GLN A 129 6.17 -3.18 -19.67
CA GLN A 129 5.65 -2.45 -20.83
C GLN A 129 4.34 -1.73 -20.56
N LYS A 130 3.41 -2.31 -19.83
CA LYS A 130 2.10 -1.72 -19.53
C LYS A 130 1.90 -1.51 -18.05
N ILE A 131 1.17 -0.45 -17.73
CA ILE A 131 0.80 -0.08 -16.37
C ILE A 131 -0.69 0.14 -16.32
N TYR A 132 -1.33 -0.52 -15.36
CA TYR A 132 -2.74 -0.38 -15.04
C TYR A 132 -2.87 0.38 -13.72
N LEU A 133 -3.88 1.27 -13.63
CA LEU A 133 -4.24 2.04 -12.45
C LEU A 133 -5.59 1.55 -11.92
#